data_acb81fe389c5b01be7ac3078d599e441
#
_entry.id   acb81fe389c5b01be7ac3078d599e441
#
_cell.length_a   1.000
_cell.length_b   1.000
_cell.length_c   1.000
_cell.angle_alpha   90.00
_cell.angle_beta   90.00
_cell.angle_gamma   90.00
#
_symmetry.space_group_name_H-M   'P 1'
#
loop_
_entity.id
_entity.type
_entity.pdbx_description
1 polymer ?
#
loop_
_entity_poly.entity_id
_entity_poly.type
_entity_poly.pdbx_seq_one_letter_code
_entity_poly.pdbx_strand_id
1 'polypeptide(L)'
;VHRLDKETSGLMIIAKNLQYTRFFGKLFKSQKLKKTYLAICDGAPKIKESYVDLDINSNINDKVIQTNTFYKVLSYNNKTSLIKFKPKTGKKHQLRIVAKNLGCPIVGDQKYNVNQSRQWENLKLNAFKLEFDIEDNVFNITSALPKDFNDYLKLKNIKFNPKII
;
A
#
# COMPACT_ATOMS: atom_id res chain seq x y z
N VAL A 1 -3.60 -7.72 -15.23
CA VAL A 1 -3.18 -6.35 -15.61
C VAL A 1 -2.22 -5.72 -14.61
N HIS A 2 -2.31 -6.12 -13.35
CA HIS A 2 -1.34 -5.79 -12.28
C HIS A 2 -1.26 -6.94 -11.27
N ARG A 3 -0.45 -6.78 -10.25
CA ARG A 3 -0.29 -7.79 -9.19
C ARG A 3 -0.26 -7.15 -7.81
N LEU A 4 -0.63 -7.92 -6.80
CA LEU A 4 -0.34 -7.68 -5.40
C LEU A 4 0.77 -8.62 -4.94
N ASP A 5 1.52 -8.25 -3.91
CA ASP A 5 2.43 -9.18 -3.23
C ASP A 5 1.61 -10.28 -2.54
N LYS A 6 2.17 -11.48 -2.38
CA LYS A 6 1.46 -12.69 -1.90
C LYS A 6 0.63 -12.45 -0.64
N GLU A 7 1.13 -11.63 0.27
CA GLU A 7 0.51 -11.38 1.59
C GLU A 7 -0.27 -10.06 1.64
N THR A 8 -0.29 -9.28 0.54
CA THR A 8 -1.06 -8.04 0.45
C THR A 8 -2.52 -8.35 0.14
N SER A 9 -3.43 -7.91 1.00
CA SER A 9 -4.87 -8.03 0.80
C SER A 9 -5.45 -6.86 -0.03
N GLY A 10 -6.72 -6.96 -0.39
CA GLY A 10 -7.49 -5.86 -0.99
C GLY A 10 -7.76 -6.00 -2.47
N LEU A 11 -7.91 -4.87 -3.17
CA LEU A 11 -8.41 -4.77 -4.52
C LEU A 11 -7.39 -5.20 -5.58
N MET A 12 -7.84 -6.06 -6.50
CA MET A 12 -7.10 -6.45 -7.69
C MET A 12 -8.03 -6.43 -8.92
N ILE A 13 -7.58 -5.84 -10.01
CA ILE A 13 -8.33 -5.81 -11.28
C ILE A 13 -7.97 -7.05 -12.11
N ILE A 14 -8.99 -7.82 -12.51
CA ILE A 14 -8.88 -8.95 -13.42
C ILE A 14 -9.66 -8.60 -14.68
N ALA A 15 -8.98 -8.52 -15.82
CA ALA A 15 -9.62 -8.27 -17.11
C ALA A 15 -10.14 -9.59 -17.69
N LYS A 16 -11.40 -9.60 -18.18
CA LYS A 16 -12.05 -10.78 -18.74
C LYS A 16 -11.70 -11.05 -20.20
N ASN A 17 -11.11 -10.07 -20.90
CA ASN A 17 -10.72 -10.20 -22.30
C ASN A 17 -9.51 -9.32 -22.64
N LEU A 18 -8.96 -9.51 -23.84
CA LEU A 18 -7.76 -8.83 -24.31
C LEU A 18 -7.94 -7.31 -24.44
N GLN A 19 -9.13 -6.84 -24.84
CA GLN A 19 -9.45 -5.41 -24.94
C GLN A 19 -9.26 -4.72 -23.60
N TYR A 20 -9.90 -5.21 -22.52
CA TYR A 20 -9.76 -4.67 -21.17
C TYR A 20 -8.36 -4.90 -20.58
N THR A 21 -7.68 -5.99 -20.92
CA THR A 21 -6.28 -6.20 -20.55
C THR A 21 -5.40 -5.05 -21.06
N ARG A 22 -5.54 -4.71 -22.35
CA ARG A 22 -4.81 -3.60 -22.98
C ARG A 22 -5.22 -2.24 -22.39
N PHE A 23 -6.51 -2.03 -22.19
CA PHE A 23 -7.05 -0.79 -21.62
C PHE A 23 -6.48 -0.52 -20.22
N PHE A 24 -6.65 -1.45 -19.27
CA PHE A 24 -6.11 -1.27 -17.92
C PHE A 24 -4.58 -1.24 -17.89
N GLY A 25 -3.90 -2.00 -18.76
CA GLY A 25 -2.46 -1.93 -18.93
C GLY A 25 -1.98 -0.51 -19.28
N LYS A 26 -2.70 0.20 -20.18
CA LYS A 26 -2.44 1.60 -20.52
C LYS A 26 -2.70 2.52 -19.31
N LEU A 27 -3.80 2.35 -18.57
CA LEU A 27 -4.11 3.15 -17.38
C LEU A 27 -3.03 3.03 -16.29
N PHE A 28 -2.55 1.80 -16.03
CA PHE A 28 -1.45 1.59 -15.07
C PHE A 28 -0.15 2.24 -15.55
N LYS A 29 0.20 2.06 -16.85
CA LYS A 29 1.44 2.63 -17.43
C LYS A 29 1.43 4.15 -17.42
N SER A 30 0.29 4.78 -17.73
CA SER A 30 0.13 6.24 -17.74
C SER A 30 -0.15 6.85 -16.35
N GLN A 31 -0.16 6.04 -15.29
CA GLN A 31 -0.46 6.45 -13.90
C GLN A 31 -1.84 7.13 -13.73
N LYS A 32 -2.76 6.96 -14.66
CA LYS A 32 -4.13 7.47 -14.58
C LYS A 32 -4.99 6.69 -13.58
N LEU A 33 -4.59 5.47 -13.23
CA LEU A 33 -5.23 4.69 -12.18
C LEU A 33 -4.54 4.99 -10.84
N LYS A 34 -5.27 5.65 -9.95
CA LYS A 34 -4.79 6.01 -8.61
C LYS A 34 -5.03 4.85 -7.66
N LYS A 35 -4.03 4.55 -6.85
CA LYS A 35 -4.04 3.46 -5.87
C LYS A 35 -3.86 4.04 -4.48
N THR A 36 -4.71 3.63 -3.55
CA THR A 36 -4.54 3.95 -2.13
C THR A 36 -4.41 2.67 -1.34
N TYR A 37 -3.37 2.59 -0.54
CA TYR A 37 -3.11 1.48 0.38
C TYR A 37 -3.21 1.97 1.81
N LEU A 38 -3.64 1.06 2.69
CA LEU A 38 -3.57 1.24 4.14
C LEU A 38 -2.58 0.22 4.71
N ALA A 39 -1.73 0.70 5.61
CA ALA A 39 -0.80 -0.16 6.33
C ALA A 39 -0.81 0.16 7.81
N ILE A 40 -0.73 -0.89 8.65
CA ILE A 40 -0.42 -0.74 10.06
C ILE A 40 1.09 -0.91 10.22
N CYS A 41 1.75 0.07 10.82
CA CYS A 41 3.20 0.11 10.92
C CYS A 41 3.66 0.16 12.38
N ASP A 42 4.83 -0.41 12.66
CA ASP A 42 5.50 -0.28 13.95
C ASP A 42 6.16 1.09 14.07
N GLY A 43 5.72 1.90 15.03
CA GLY A 43 6.12 3.30 15.16
C GLY A 43 5.38 4.21 14.17
N ALA A 44 5.95 5.40 13.95
CA ALA A 44 5.47 6.36 12.96
C ALA A 44 6.64 7.23 12.46
N PRO A 45 6.59 7.71 11.20
CA PRO A 45 7.59 8.62 10.70
C PRO A 45 7.56 9.96 11.45
N LYS A 46 8.71 10.63 11.53
CA LYS A 46 8.81 11.96 12.16
C LYS A 46 7.89 12.98 11.49
N ILE A 47 7.96 13.05 10.16
CA ILE A 47 7.06 13.85 9.32
C ILE A 47 5.80 13.04 9.06
N LYS A 48 4.62 13.58 9.37
CA LYS A 48 3.35 12.84 9.31
C LYS A 48 2.73 12.76 7.93
N GLU A 49 3.15 13.59 6.99
CA GLU A 49 2.69 13.61 5.61
C GLU A 49 3.78 14.15 4.69
N SER A 50 4.16 13.40 3.65
CA SER A 50 5.17 13.81 2.68
C SER A 50 5.18 12.90 1.45
N TYR A 51 6.02 13.24 0.48
CA TYR A 51 6.46 12.36 -0.59
C TYR A 51 7.80 11.71 -0.24
N VAL A 52 7.97 10.47 -0.68
CA VAL A 52 9.22 9.72 -0.58
C VAL A 52 9.64 9.28 -1.96
N ASP A 53 10.83 9.70 -2.36
CA ASP A 53 11.51 9.21 -3.55
C ASP A 53 12.57 8.20 -3.10
N LEU A 54 12.51 6.99 -3.62
CA LEU A 54 13.45 5.91 -3.31
C LEU A 54 13.88 5.19 -4.58
N ASP A 55 15.16 4.91 -4.64
CA ASP A 55 15.73 4.02 -5.63
C ASP A 55 15.59 2.57 -5.15
N ILE A 56 14.86 1.77 -5.92
CA ILE A 56 14.66 0.34 -5.63
C ILE A 56 15.39 -0.47 -6.69
N ASN A 57 16.30 -1.35 -6.23
CA ASN A 57 16.98 -2.26 -7.12
C ASN A 57 15.99 -3.26 -7.74
N SER A 58 15.96 -3.32 -9.06
CA SER A 58 15.26 -4.37 -9.77
C SER A 58 16.07 -5.67 -9.69
N ASN A 59 15.43 -6.78 -9.33
CA ASN A 59 16.06 -8.10 -9.38
C ASN A 59 16.37 -8.55 -10.84
N ILE A 60 16.02 -7.75 -11.84
CA ILE A 60 16.27 -8.01 -13.25
C ILE A 60 17.28 -6.98 -13.72
N ASN A 61 18.48 -7.42 -14.05
CA ASN A 61 19.60 -6.64 -14.61
C ASN A 61 20.16 -5.51 -13.71
N ASP A 62 20.12 -5.64 -12.38
CA ASP A 62 20.62 -4.64 -11.40
C ASP A 62 20.20 -3.19 -11.69
N LYS A 63 19.09 -3.03 -12.40
CA LYS A 63 18.58 -1.71 -12.75
C LYS A 63 17.97 -1.02 -11.54
N VAL A 64 18.53 0.14 -11.19
CA VAL A 64 17.95 1.04 -10.20
C VAL A 64 16.70 1.70 -10.80
N ILE A 65 15.59 1.63 -10.08
CA ILE A 65 14.32 2.22 -10.51
C ILE A 65 13.89 3.25 -9.47
N GLN A 66 13.82 4.48 -9.90
CA GLN A 66 13.27 5.56 -9.08
C GLN A 66 11.76 5.35 -8.85
N THR A 67 11.35 5.42 -7.60
CA THR A 67 9.95 5.30 -7.18
C THR A 67 9.52 6.53 -6.41
N ASN A 68 8.23 6.91 -6.55
CA ASN A 68 7.64 8.02 -5.81
C ASN A 68 6.39 7.52 -5.08
N THR A 69 6.30 7.82 -3.79
CA THR A 69 5.18 7.42 -2.93
C THR A 69 4.78 8.59 -2.03
N PHE A 70 3.54 9.02 -2.12
CA PHE A 70 2.95 9.88 -1.10
C PHE A 70 2.52 9.03 0.09
N TYR A 71 2.73 9.53 1.32
CA TYR A 71 2.19 8.93 2.53
C TYR A 71 1.60 9.96 3.47
N LYS A 72 0.64 9.50 4.31
CA LYS A 72 0.03 10.28 5.37
C LYS A 72 -0.28 9.38 6.57
N VAL A 73 0.16 9.78 7.75
CA VAL A 73 -0.23 9.13 9.01
C VAL A 73 -1.66 9.55 9.34
N LEU A 74 -2.57 8.57 9.40
CA LEU A 74 -3.98 8.80 9.69
C LEU A 74 -4.27 8.77 11.18
N SER A 75 -3.59 7.88 11.90
CA SER A 75 -3.72 7.70 13.34
C SER A 75 -2.41 7.13 13.91
N TYR A 76 -2.11 7.45 15.16
CA TYR A 76 -0.87 7.05 15.80
C TYR A 76 -1.02 6.99 17.32
N ASN A 77 -0.40 5.97 17.92
CA ASN A 77 -0.33 5.80 19.39
C ASN A 77 1.10 5.41 19.81
N ASN A 78 2.01 6.25 19.99
CA ASN A 78 3.41 6.05 20.45
C ASN A 78 4.17 4.80 19.96
N LYS A 79 3.50 3.69 19.61
CA LYS A 79 4.10 2.40 19.19
C LYS A 79 3.62 1.89 17.84
N THR A 80 2.46 2.36 17.38
CA THR A 80 1.81 1.82 16.17
C THR A 80 1.13 2.96 15.42
N SER A 81 1.21 2.96 14.10
CA SER A 81 0.51 3.92 13.26
C SER A 81 -0.31 3.24 12.17
N LEU A 82 -1.38 3.91 11.76
CA LEU A 82 -2.12 3.63 10.52
C LEU A 82 -1.66 4.65 9.48
N ILE A 83 -1.09 4.17 8.39
CA ILE A 83 -0.54 5.01 7.33
C ILE A 83 -1.28 4.75 6.02
N LYS A 84 -1.68 5.84 5.36
CA LYS A 84 -2.15 5.84 3.98
C LYS A 84 -0.98 6.05 3.04
N PHE A 85 -0.84 5.17 2.04
CA PHE A 85 0.14 5.28 0.98
C PHE A 85 -0.55 5.45 -0.38
N LYS A 86 -0.04 6.35 -1.21
CA LYS A 86 -0.44 6.55 -2.62
C LYS A 86 0.80 6.45 -3.51
N PRO A 87 1.17 5.24 -3.96
CA PRO A 87 2.32 5.07 -4.84
C PRO A 87 1.99 5.50 -6.27
N LYS A 88 2.81 6.34 -6.89
CA LYS A 88 2.74 6.67 -8.33
C LYS A 88 3.21 5.49 -9.18
N THR A 89 4.25 4.81 -8.74
CA THR A 89 4.80 3.59 -9.38
C THR A 89 4.22 2.32 -8.74
N GLY A 90 4.57 1.14 -9.25
CA GLY A 90 4.11 -0.15 -8.71
C GLY A 90 5.22 -1.19 -8.74
N LYS A 91 6.34 -0.93 -8.04
CA LYS A 91 7.47 -1.84 -8.02
C LYS A 91 7.34 -2.88 -6.90
N LYS A 92 8.02 -4.02 -7.09
CA LYS A 92 7.97 -5.13 -6.13
C LYS A 92 8.34 -4.65 -4.72
N HIS A 93 7.48 -4.94 -3.75
CA HIS A 93 7.62 -4.58 -2.34
C HIS A 93 7.78 -3.06 -2.08
N GLN A 94 7.44 -2.17 -3.03
CA GLN A 94 7.69 -0.73 -2.92
C GLN A 94 7.26 -0.14 -1.59
N LEU A 95 6.01 -0.35 -1.18
CA LEU A 95 5.46 0.23 0.05
C LEU A 95 6.10 -0.35 1.32
N ARG A 96 6.51 -1.62 1.28
CA ARG A 96 7.20 -2.30 2.38
C ARG A 96 8.59 -1.72 2.58
N ILE A 97 9.30 -1.43 1.48
CA ILE A 97 10.62 -0.77 1.50
C ILE A 97 10.49 0.67 1.95
N VAL A 98 9.49 1.42 1.45
CA VAL A 98 9.21 2.80 1.88
C VAL A 98 8.94 2.85 3.39
N ALA A 99 8.07 2.01 3.92
CA ALA A 99 7.76 1.97 5.35
C ALA A 99 9.00 1.66 6.21
N LYS A 100 9.84 0.70 5.79
CA LYS A 100 11.12 0.42 6.45
C LYS A 100 12.05 1.64 6.43
N ASN A 101 12.17 2.30 5.28
CA ASN A 101 13.04 3.49 5.13
C ASN A 101 12.56 4.66 6.00
N LEU A 102 11.26 4.81 6.20
CA LEU A 102 10.67 5.78 7.12
C LEU A 102 10.88 5.44 8.60
N GLY A 103 11.52 4.32 8.93
CA GLY A 103 11.74 3.86 10.30
C GLY A 103 10.48 3.29 10.96
N CYS A 104 9.44 3.00 10.19
CA CYS A 104 8.20 2.43 10.69
C CYS A 104 7.74 1.25 9.80
N PRO A 105 8.44 0.09 9.86
CA PRO A 105 8.14 -1.05 9.02
C PRO A 105 6.72 -1.58 9.26
N ILE A 106 6.14 -2.22 8.23
CA ILE A 106 4.77 -2.74 8.29
C ILE A 106 4.69 -3.95 9.26
N VAL A 107 3.66 -3.99 10.07
CA VAL A 107 3.39 -5.11 10.97
C VAL A 107 3.15 -6.39 10.19
N GLY A 108 3.76 -7.50 10.61
CA GLY A 108 3.69 -8.80 9.94
C GLY A 108 4.57 -8.92 8.70
N ASP A 109 5.42 -7.92 8.41
CA ASP A 109 6.37 -8.00 7.30
C ASP A 109 7.59 -8.83 7.70
N GLN A 110 7.61 -10.11 7.32
CA GLN A 110 8.71 -11.02 7.65
C GLN A 110 10.04 -10.65 6.99
N LYS A 111 10.02 -9.87 5.91
CA LYS A 111 11.24 -9.51 5.17
C LYS A 111 11.85 -8.18 5.62
N TYR A 112 11.02 -7.19 5.90
CA TYR A 112 11.47 -5.82 6.14
C TYR A 112 11.24 -5.33 7.57
N ASN A 113 10.48 -6.08 8.38
CA ASN A 113 10.29 -5.84 9.81
C ASN A 113 10.95 -6.96 10.60
N VAL A 114 12.13 -6.68 11.16
CA VAL A 114 12.93 -7.66 11.93
C VAL A 114 12.47 -7.81 13.38
N ASN A 115 11.36 -7.19 13.77
CA ASN A 115 10.81 -7.32 15.11
C ASN A 115 10.23 -8.74 15.33
N GLN A 116 11.06 -9.62 15.90
CA GLN A 116 10.77 -11.04 16.07
C GLN A 116 9.51 -11.34 16.90
N SER A 117 9.07 -10.41 17.74
CA SER A 117 7.87 -10.62 18.59
C SER A 117 6.56 -10.73 17.78
N ARG A 118 6.59 -10.54 16.45
CA ARG A 118 5.42 -10.50 15.56
C ARG A 118 5.54 -11.41 14.34
N GLN A 119 6.35 -12.44 14.40
CA GLN A 119 6.57 -13.40 13.29
C GLN A 119 5.29 -14.12 12.83
N TRP A 120 4.28 -14.21 13.70
CA TRP A 120 3.01 -14.90 13.46
C TRP A 120 1.91 -13.98 12.92
N GLU A 121 2.16 -12.69 12.82
CA GLU A 121 1.20 -11.74 12.28
C GLU A 121 1.20 -11.75 10.76
N ASN A 122 0.02 -11.78 10.16
CA ASN A 122 -0.13 -11.54 8.73
C ASN A 122 0.27 -10.10 8.38
N LEU A 123 0.81 -9.89 7.18
CA LEU A 123 1.18 -8.56 6.67
C LEU A 123 -0.02 -7.60 6.74
N LYS A 124 0.08 -6.53 7.53
CA LYS A 124 -0.97 -5.51 7.67
C LYS A 124 -0.87 -4.46 6.56
N LEU A 125 -0.96 -4.91 5.32
CA LEU A 125 -0.99 -4.08 4.11
C LEU A 125 -2.20 -4.43 3.26
N ASN A 126 -3.04 -3.41 2.97
CA ASN A 126 -4.27 -3.58 2.20
C ASN A 126 -4.32 -2.60 1.02
N ALA A 127 -4.55 -3.11 -0.20
CA ALA A 127 -4.88 -2.32 -1.37
C ALA A 127 -6.33 -1.80 -1.22
N PHE A 128 -6.49 -0.67 -0.55
CA PHE A 128 -7.76 -0.23 0.00
C PHE A 128 -8.67 0.42 -1.04
N LYS A 129 -8.12 1.27 -1.93
CA LYS A 129 -8.93 2.03 -2.88
C LYS A 129 -8.27 2.11 -4.25
N LEU A 130 -9.10 1.98 -5.29
CA LEU A 130 -8.75 2.25 -6.69
C LEU A 130 -9.65 3.34 -7.23
N GLU A 131 -9.05 4.32 -7.93
CA GLU A 131 -9.75 5.44 -8.55
C GLU A 131 -9.27 5.56 -10.01
N PHE A 132 -10.20 5.52 -10.95
CA PHE A 132 -9.91 5.64 -12.39
C PHE A 132 -11.18 6.01 -13.16
N ASP A 133 -10.99 6.52 -14.37
CA ASP A 133 -12.06 6.90 -15.25
C ASP A 133 -12.13 5.95 -16.45
N ILE A 134 -13.34 5.59 -16.86
CA ILE A 134 -13.63 4.88 -18.11
C ILE A 134 -14.67 5.72 -18.85
N GLU A 135 -14.28 6.26 -20.00
CA GLU A 135 -15.08 7.23 -20.73
C GLU A 135 -15.48 8.38 -19.78
N ASP A 136 -16.77 8.71 -19.66
CA ASP A 136 -17.27 9.77 -18.77
C ASP A 136 -17.62 9.27 -17.35
N ASN A 137 -17.33 8.01 -17.04
CA ASN A 137 -17.65 7.41 -15.74
C ASN A 137 -16.46 7.38 -14.81
N VAL A 138 -16.61 7.95 -13.61
CA VAL A 138 -15.64 7.94 -12.53
C VAL A 138 -15.86 6.74 -11.62
N PHE A 139 -14.86 5.89 -11.48
CA PHE A 139 -14.87 4.72 -10.61
C PHE A 139 -14.07 4.97 -9.34
N ASN A 140 -14.74 4.84 -8.19
CA ASN A 140 -14.15 4.90 -6.86
C ASN A 140 -14.50 3.60 -6.12
N ILE A 141 -13.58 2.64 -6.13
CA ILE A 141 -13.81 1.31 -5.57
C ILE A 141 -12.99 1.15 -4.30
N THR A 142 -13.63 0.75 -3.21
CA THR A 142 -12.98 0.50 -1.91
C THR A 142 -13.08 -0.96 -1.50
N SER A 143 -12.06 -1.46 -0.82
CA SER A 143 -12.04 -2.79 -0.20
C SER A 143 -12.60 -2.71 1.22
N ALA A 144 -13.30 -3.75 1.66
CA ALA A 144 -13.42 -4.01 3.07
C ALA A 144 -12.05 -4.38 3.66
N LEU A 145 -11.73 -3.89 4.84
CA LEU A 145 -10.51 -4.32 5.54
C LEU A 145 -10.68 -5.75 6.06
N PRO A 146 -9.67 -6.62 5.96
CA PRO A 146 -9.68 -7.96 6.54
C PRO A 146 -9.98 -7.94 8.03
N LYS A 147 -10.60 -9.02 8.53
CA LYS A 147 -10.95 -9.13 9.96
C LYS A 147 -9.73 -8.96 10.85
N ASP A 148 -8.63 -9.64 10.55
CA ASP A 148 -7.37 -9.57 11.31
C ASP A 148 -6.72 -8.17 11.28
N PHE A 149 -6.92 -7.40 10.22
CA PHE A 149 -6.48 -6.00 10.14
C PHE A 149 -7.31 -5.13 11.07
N ASN A 150 -8.65 -5.28 11.06
CA ASN A 150 -9.56 -4.53 11.94
C ASN A 150 -9.35 -4.91 13.42
N ASP A 151 -9.18 -6.19 13.73
CA ASP A 151 -8.93 -6.67 15.08
C ASP A 151 -7.61 -6.10 15.63
N TYR A 152 -6.58 -6.00 14.79
CA TYR A 152 -5.32 -5.39 15.17
C TYR A 152 -5.45 -3.88 15.45
N LEU A 153 -6.21 -3.13 14.64
CA LEU A 153 -6.49 -1.71 14.89
C LEU A 153 -7.17 -1.53 16.27
N LYS A 154 -8.18 -2.37 16.58
CA LYS A 154 -8.87 -2.34 17.88
C LYS A 154 -7.92 -2.68 19.04
N LEU A 155 -7.14 -3.75 18.90
CA LEU A 155 -6.14 -4.17 19.90
C LEU A 155 -5.15 -3.06 20.22
N LYS A 156 -4.78 -2.25 19.23
CA LYS A 156 -3.83 -1.13 19.39
C LYS A 156 -4.51 0.21 19.68
N ASN A 157 -5.83 0.24 19.87
CA ASN A 157 -6.60 1.48 20.06
C ASN A 157 -6.33 2.52 18.95
N ILE A 158 -6.14 2.08 17.71
CA ILE A 158 -5.97 2.94 16.55
C ILE A 158 -7.33 3.23 15.93
N LYS A 159 -7.73 4.50 15.95
CA LYS A 159 -8.99 4.93 15.31
C LYS A 159 -8.82 4.99 13.79
N PHE A 160 -9.80 4.45 13.09
CA PHE A 160 -9.88 4.51 11.63
C PHE A 160 -11.27 4.99 11.20
N ASN A 161 -11.29 6.02 10.36
CA ASN A 161 -12.50 6.49 9.71
C ASN A 161 -12.33 6.35 8.17
N PRO A 162 -13.02 5.43 7.51
CA PRO A 162 -12.89 5.24 6.06
C PRO A 162 -13.34 6.45 5.23
N LYS A 163 -14.16 7.35 5.79
CA LYS A 163 -14.65 8.55 5.08
C LYS A 163 -13.57 9.62 4.82
N ILE A 164 -12.40 9.50 5.45
CA ILE A 164 -11.29 10.47 5.28
C ILE A 164 -10.23 10.00 4.25
N ILE A 165 -10.50 8.91 3.54
CA ILE A 165 -9.61 8.30 2.52
C ILE A 165 -10.12 8.68 1.07
#